data_5a7795b62ef48b812693b92bc6a9d3bf
#
_entry.id   5a7795b62ef48b812693b92bc6a9d3bf
#
_cell.length_a   1.000
_cell.length_b   1.000
_cell.length_c   1.000
_cell.angle_alpha   90.00
_cell.angle_beta   90.00
_cell.angle_gamma   90.00
#
_symmetry.space_group_name_H-M   'P 1'
#
loop_
_entity.id
_entity.type
_entity.pdbx_description
1 polymer ?
#
loop_
_entity_poly.entity_id
_entity_poly.type
_entity_poly.pdbx_seq_one_letter_code
_entity_poly.pdbx_strand_id
1 'polypeptide(L)'
;MHQAFILGAGLGTRLRPLTDRLPKPLVPLFHQPIAAWTINACTKLSIRRFAINTHHLPEAWDDFATLSVGNEITFFHEPILLETGGGLRNISEWVGDSPLLVHNGDIFSTMPLDALLAAHKASGLPVTLALRSQGTAAHIALDASGSRVIDIHKKLGRAAGTHVFSGIYCVNPEFIRQIPANEKISVIPFFLELAEKNQLGAITLDEGVWLDLGDRESYLRAHRELELAPRVHPDALIETGATVIDSVIGPGAVVESGAVVRDSVVWPNAKIARGADLTRCIVCSADPVAGFHSDADL
;
A
#
# COMPACT_ATOMS: atom_id res chain seq x y z
N MET A 1 -17.72 0.20 11.63
CA MET A 1 -16.28 -0.12 11.76
C MET A 1 -15.56 1.20 12.00
N HIS A 2 -14.64 1.28 12.97
CA HIS A 2 -13.98 2.54 13.36
C HIS A 2 -12.46 2.40 13.42
N GLN A 3 -11.93 1.24 13.11
CA GLN A 3 -10.51 0.91 13.19
C GLN A 3 -10.01 0.19 11.93
N ALA A 4 -8.73 0.39 11.61
CA ALA A 4 -8.05 -0.26 10.49
C ALA A 4 -6.64 -0.73 10.90
N PHE A 5 -6.16 -1.76 10.22
CA PHE A 5 -4.80 -2.26 10.29
C PHE A 5 -4.11 -2.11 8.94
N ILE A 6 -2.98 -1.41 8.93
CA ILE A 6 -2.14 -1.24 7.75
C ILE A 6 -0.94 -2.18 7.89
N LEU A 7 -0.79 -3.10 6.94
CA LEU A 7 0.33 -4.04 6.89
C LEU A 7 1.59 -3.32 6.39
N GLY A 8 2.41 -2.83 7.32
CA GLY A 8 3.59 -2.01 7.05
C GLY A 8 4.94 -2.74 7.19
N ALA A 9 4.97 -3.95 7.76
CA ALA A 9 6.21 -4.65 8.11
C ALA A 9 6.96 -5.29 6.91
N GLY A 10 6.43 -5.26 5.69
CA GLY A 10 7.02 -5.88 4.51
C GLY A 10 8.40 -5.30 4.14
N LEU A 11 9.36 -6.16 3.73
CA LEU A 11 10.72 -5.75 3.36
C LEU A 11 10.81 -4.96 2.04
N GLY A 12 9.81 -5.02 1.17
CA GLY A 12 9.77 -4.27 -0.09
C GLY A 12 10.90 -4.57 -1.07
N THR A 13 11.50 -5.77 -1.05
CA THR A 13 12.74 -6.11 -1.76
C THR A 13 12.73 -5.86 -3.27
N ARG A 14 11.56 -5.92 -3.92
CA ARG A 14 11.39 -5.64 -5.36
C ARG A 14 11.51 -4.16 -5.72
N LEU A 15 11.40 -3.27 -4.72
CA LEU A 15 11.47 -1.83 -4.90
C LEU A 15 12.82 -1.23 -4.41
N ARG A 16 13.82 -2.09 -4.17
CA ARG A 16 15.18 -1.61 -3.88
C ARG A 16 15.77 -0.88 -5.09
N PRO A 17 16.56 0.17 -4.86
CA PRO A 17 17.15 0.66 -3.59
C PRO A 17 16.24 1.61 -2.78
N LEU A 18 15.06 1.97 -3.26
CA LEU A 18 14.16 2.91 -2.57
C LEU A 18 13.82 2.42 -1.15
N THR A 19 13.55 1.13 -1.03
CA THR A 19 13.19 0.51 0.26
C THR A 19 14.37 0.22 1.17
N ASP A 20 15.60 0.47 0.73
CA ASP A 20 16.76 0.52 1.62
C ASP A 20 16.80 1.85 2.40
N ARG A 21 16.03 2.88 1.96
CA ARG A 21 15.95 4.20 2.58
C ARG A 21 14.68 4.41 3.41
N LEU A 22 13.56 3.86 2.97
CA LEU A 22 12.25 4.00 3.64
C LEU A 22 11.49 2.68 3.59
N PRO A 23 10.75 2.32 4.65
CA PRO A 23 9.75 1.25 4.55
C PRO A 23 8.81 1.50 3.38
N LYS A 24 8.43 0.45 2.65
CA LYS A 24 7.62 0.57 1.43
C LYS A 24 6.36 1.44 1.59
N PRO A 25 5.56 1.35 2.68
CA PRO A 25 4.40 2.21 2.86
C PRO A 25 4.74 3.69 3.06
N LEU A 26 6.00 4.01 3.39
CA LEU A 26 6.48 5.38 3.54
C LEU A 26 7.11 5.95 2.26
N VAL A 27 7.31 5.13 1.23
CA VAL A 27 7.76 5.61 -0.08
C VAL A 27 6.75 6.64 -0.60
N PRO A 28 7.22 7.82 -1.07
CA PRO A 28 6.33 8.88 -1.55
C PRO A 28 5.56 8.45 -2.80
N LEU A 29 4.25 8.59 -2.79
CA LEU A 29 3.43 8.63 -3.99
C LEU A 29 2.99 10.08 -4.21
N PHE A 30 3.51 10.74 -5.24
CA PHE A 30 3.53 12.19 -5.37
C PHE A 30 4.26 12.84 -4.19
N HIS A 31 3.56 13.52 -3.30
CA HIS A 31 4.18 14.34 -2.26
C HIS A 31 3.92 13.84 -0.83
N GLN A 32 3.33 12.66 -0.71
CA GLN A 32 3.06 12.06 0.62
C GLN A 32 3.23 10.54 0.59
N PRO A 33 3.52 9.92 1.73
CA PRO A 33 3.67 8.47 1.85
C PRO A 33 2.44 7.69 1.34
N ILE A 34 2.65 6.50 0.77
CA ILE A 34 1.57 5.60 0.35
C ILE A 34 0.58 5.37 1.50
N ALA A 35 1.09 5.11 2.73
CA ALA A 35 0.27 4.91 3.91
C ALA A 35 -0.62 6.12 4.26
N ALA A 36 -0.18 7.35 3.96
CA ALA A 36 -1.00 8.54 4.20
C ALA A 36 -2.23 8.58 3.29
N TRP A 37 -2.12 8.13 2.05
CA TRP A 37 -3.27 7.98 1.16
C TRP A 37 -4.28 6.98 1.71
N THR A 38 -3.81 5.83 2.22
CA THR A 38 -4.65 4.81 2.86
C THR A 38 -5.36 5.37 4.10
N ILE A 39 -4.64 6.06 5.00
CA ILE A 39 -5.24 6.68 6.19
C ILE A 39 -6.29 7.70 5.77
N ASN A 40 -5.99 8.56 4.80
CA ASN A 40 -6.93 9.57 4.31
C ASN A 40 -8.21 8.94 3.72
N ALA A 41 -8.08 7.85 2.96
CA ALA A 41 -9.23 7.11 2.43
C ALA A 41 -10.08 6.51 3.57
N CYS A 42 -9.47 5.88 4.55
CA CYS A 42 -10.14 5.33 5.73
C CYS A 42 -10.80 6.43 6.59
N THR A 43 -10.14 7.57 6.74
CA THR A 43 -10.63 8.71 7.51
C THR A 43 -11.93 9.29 6.93
N LYS A 44 -12.09 9.28 5.60
CA LYS A 44 -13.35 9.65 4.94
C LYS A 44 -14.51 8.72 5.31
N LEU A 45 -14.21 7.49 5.72
CA LEU A 45 -15.18 6.49 6.20
C LEU A 45 -15.39 6.54 7.73
N SER A 46 -14.92 7.61 8.39
CA SER A 46 -14.96 7.78 9.85
C SER A 46 -14.13 6.78 10.63
N ILE A 47 -13.17 6.12 9.99
CA ILE A 47 -12.14 5.33 10.67
C ILE A 47 -11.08 6.30 11.19
N ARG A 48 -10.77 6.25 12.49
CA ARG A 48 -9.84 7.18 13.15
C ARG A 48 -8.78 6.47 13.97
N ARG A 49 -8.90 5.16 14.13
CA ARG A 49 -8.03 4.35 14.96
C ARG A 49 -7.27 3.37 14.07
N PHE A 50 -5.94 3.46 14.06
CA PHE A 50 -5.08 2.73 13.15
C PHE A 50 -4.02 1.94 13.92
N ALA A 51 -3.88 0.65 13.59
CA ALA A 51 -2.70 -0.14 13.91
C ALA A 51 -1.83 -0.22 12.67
N ILE A 52 -0.50 -0.13 12.83
CA ILE A 52 0.47 -0.32 11.75
C ILE A 52 1.57 -1.23 12.29
N ASN A 53 1.79 -2.39 11.67
CA ASN A 53 2.96 -3.19 12.01
C ASN A 53 4.20 -2.68 11.29
N THR A 54 5.34 -2.69 11.98
CA THR A 54 6.63 -2.21 11.48
C THR A 54 7.70 -3.27 11.70
N HIS A 55 8.71 -3.34 10.84
CA HIS A 55 9.84 -4.25 10.98
C HIS A 55 11.13 -3.57 10.49
N HIS A 56 11.22 -3.28 9.21
CA HIS A 56 12.35 -2.63 8.57
C HIS A 56 12.32 -1.12 8.81
N LEU A 57 13.46 -0.52 9.20
CA LEU A 57 13.63 0.91 9.47
C LEU A 57 12.50 1.49 10.37
N PRO A 58 12.31 0.96 11.58
CA PRO A 58 11.19 1.37 12.43
C PRO A 58 11.22 2.85 12.80
N GLU A 59 12.40 3.47 12.88
CA GLU A 59 12.61 4.90 13.16
C GLU A 59 11.99 5.83 12.10
N ALA A 60 11.89 5.37 10.86
CA ALA A 60 11.27 6.16 9.79
C ALA A 60 9.78 6.43 10.01
N TRP A 61 9.14 5.68 10.91
CA TRP A 61 7.74 5.86 11.24
C TRP A 61 7.47 6.96 12.27
N ASP A 62 8.50 7.44 12.99
CA ASP A 62 8.36 8.48 14.00
C ASP A 62 7.88 9.80 13.35
N ASP A 63 8.47 10.18 12.23
CA ASP A 63 8.05 11.35 11.46
C ASP A 63 6.63 11.19 10.89
N PHE A 64 6.28 9.99 10.45
CA PHE A 64 4.96 9.69 9.91
C PHE A 64 3.85 9.89 10.93
N ALA A 65 4.08 9.55 12.20
CA ALA A 65 3.11 9.75 13.27
C ALA A 65 2.69 11.21 13.40
N THR A 66 3.62 12.14 13.16
CA THR A 66 3.35 13.59 13.26
C THR A 66 2.50 14.14 12.12
N LEU A 67 2.50 13.48 10.95
CA LEU A 67 1.72 13.89 9.77
C LEU A 67 0.23 13.50 9.86
N SER A 68 -0.15 12.65 10.80
CA SER A 68 -1.48 12.06 10.87
C SER A 68 -2.38 12.71 11.91
N VAL A 69 -2.40 14.04 11.96
CA VAL A 69 -3.17 14.85 12.93
C VAL A 69 -4.66 14.45 12.91
N GLY A 70 -5.21 14.20 14.10
CA GLY A 70 -6.62 13.85 14.29
C GLY A 70 -6.95 12.36 14.17
N ASN A 71 -5.94 11.50 13.96
CA ASN A 71 -6.06 10.05 14.00
C ASN A 71 -5.23 9.47 15.16
N GLU A 72 -5.72 8.36 15.73
CA GLU A 72 -4.98 7.56 16.71
C GLU A 72 -4.18 6.50 15.96
N ILE A 73 -2.86 6.58 15.98
CA ILE A 73 -1.97 5.58 15.35
C ILE A 73 -1.19 4.85 16.44
N THR A 74 -1.24 3.52 16.40
CA THR A 74 -0.46 2.63 17.26
C THR A 74 0.47 1.79 16.39
N PHE A 75 1.78 1.86 16.64
CA PHE A 75 2.77 1.03 15.96
C PHE A 75 3.02 -0.27 16.72
N PHE A 76 3.10 -1.36 15.97
CA PHE A 76 3.40 -2.71 16.45
C PHE A 76 4.71 -3.16 15.81
N HIS A 77 5.82 -2.94 16.50
CA HIS A 77 7.12 -3.37 15.99
C HIS A 77 7.26 -4.89 16.07
N GLU A 78 7.67 -5.50 14.96
CA GLU A 78 7.95 -6.93 14.82
C GLU A 78 9.47 -7.13 14.76
N PRO A 79 10.17 -7.50 15.84
CA PRO A 79 11.60 -7.81 15.79
C PRO A 79 11.93 -8.95 14.82
N ILE A 80 10.97 -9.86 14.64
CA ILE A 80 10.98 -10.93 13.64
C ILE A 80 9.73 -10.73 12.79
N LEU A 81 9.89 -10.69 11.47
CA LEU A 81 8.78 -10.53 10.54
C LEU A 81 7.77 -11.68 10.69
N LEU A 82 6.53 -11.35 11.09
CA LEU A 82 5.49 -12.33 11.41
C LEU A 82 4.64 -12.76 10.21
N GLU A 83 4.80 -12.12 9.05
CA GLU A 83 3.91 -12.27 7.89
C GLU A 83 2.47 -11.77 8.18
N THR A 84 1.57 -11.96 7.21
CA THR A 84 0.23 -11.32 7.25
C THR A 84 -0.68 -11.86 8.34
N GLY A 85 -0.63 -13.16 8.63
CA GLY A 85 -1.43 -13.79 9.67
C GLY A 85 -0.86 -13.50 11.07
N GLY A 86 0.45 -13.67 11.24
CA GLY A 86 1.11 -13.40 12.51
C GLY A 86 1.02 -11.93 12.91
N GLY A 87 1.21 -11.00 11.97
CA GLY A 87 1.03 -9.56 12.19
C GLY A 87 -0.41 -9.23 12.61
N LEU A 88 -1.41 -9.83 11.93
CA LEU A 88 -2.81 -9.68 12.32
C LEU A 88 -3.09 -10.22 13.73
N ARG A 89 -2.52 -11.37 14.07
CA ARG A 89 -2.66 -11.95 15.42
C ARG A 89 -1.97 -11.11 16.50
N ASN A 90 -0.84 -10.49 16.16
CA ASN A 90 -0.07 -9.67 17.09
C ASN A 90 -0.85 -8.45 17.61
N ILE A 91 -1.75 -7.89 16.82
CA ILE A 91 -2.58 -6.75 17.20
C ILE A 91 -3.91 -7.13 17.87
N SER A 92 -4.17 -8.42 18.14
CA SER A 92 -5.48 -8.93 18.57
C SER A 92 -6.03 -8.26 19.84
N GLU A 93 -5.18 -7.94 20.81
CA GLU A 93 -5.59 -7.24 22.03
C GLU A 93 -6.02 -5.79 21.75
N TRP A 94 -5.29 -5.10 20.87
CA TRP A 94 -5.63 -3.76 20.43
C TRP A 94 -6.96 -3.74 19.66
N VAL A 95 -7.24 -4.74 18.83
CA VAL A 95 -8.50 -4.85 18.08
C VAL A 95 -9.71 -4.95 19.01
N GLY A 96 -9.61 -5.67 20.13
CA GLY A 96 -10.71 -5.90 21.06
C GLY A 96 -11.86 -6.69 20.39
N ASP A 97 -13.10 -6.22 20.55
CA ASP A 97 -14.30 -6.89 20.07
C ASP A 97 -14.96 -6.21 18.84
N SER A 98 -14.28 -5.28 18.22
CA SER A 98 -14.81 -4.57 17.05
C SER A 98 -14.22 -5.10 15.74
N PRO A 99 -15.01 -5.20 14.66
CA PRO A 99 -14.51 -5.56 13.34
C PRO A 99 -13.41 -4.60 12.85
N LEU A 100 -12.51 -5.12 12.04
CA LEU A 100 -11.30 -4.46 11.56
C LEU A 100 -11.28 -4.41 10.03
N LEU A 101 -10.95 -3.25 9.46
CA LEU A 101 -10.49 -3.15 8.07
C LEU A 101 -8.99 -3.44 8.03
N VAL A 102 -8.55 -4.35 7.18
CA VAL A 102 -7.14 -4.62 6.92
C VAL A 102 -6.79 -4.12 5.52
N HIS A 103 -5.67 -3.44 5.40
CA HIS A 103 -5.17 -2.87 4.15
C HIS A 103 -3.68 -3.13 4.01
N ASN A 104 -3.26 -3.72 2.90
CA ASN A 104 -1.84 -3.85 2.60
C ASN A 104 -1.22 -2.46 2.43
N GLY A 105 -0.09 -2.20 3.09
CA GLY A 105 0.55 -0.89 3.12
C GLY A 105 1.23 -0.46 1.81
N ASP A 106 1.30 -1.35 0.84
CA ASP A 106 1.88 -1.11 -0.49
C ASP A 106 0.85 -0.93 -1.60
N ILE A 107 -0.43 -0.92 -1.24
CA ILE A 107 -1.53 -0.72 -2.18
C ILE A 107 -1.99 0.74 -2.14
N PHE A 108 -2.07 1.36 -3.30
CA PHE A 108 -2.83 2.59 -3.48
C PHE A 108 -4.23 2.27 -4.03
N SER A 109 -5.26 2.80 -3.39
CA SER A 109 -6.64 2.52 -3.79
C SER A 109 -7.58 3.70 -3.60
N THR A 110 -8.45 3.90 -4.59
CA THR A 110 -9.65 4.76 -4.50
C THR A 110 -10.94 3.96 -4.66
N MET A 111 -10.87 2.63 -4.49
CA MET A 111 -12.06 1.76 -4.50
C MET A 111 -13.09 2.21 -3.47
N PRO A 112 -14.40 1.98 -3.71
CA PRO A 112 -15.48 2.32 -2.77
C PRO A 112 -15.46 1.37 -1.55
N LEU A 113 -14.56 1.65 -0.58
CA LEU A 113 -14.39 0.81 0.62
C LEU A 113 -15.63 0.81 1.53
N ASP A 114 -16.50 1.80 1.45
CA ASP A 114 -17.80 1.81 2.11
C ASP A 114 -18.67 0.62 1.68
N ALA A 115 -18.64 0.23 0.42
CA ALA A 115 -19.31 -0.97 -0.09
C ALA A 115 -18.74 -2.25 0.54
N LEU A 116 -17.41 -2.34 0.73
CA LEU A 116 -16.79 -3.47 1.45
C LEU A 116 -17.28 -3.53 2.91
N LEU A 117 -17.28 -2.39 3.62
CA LEU A 117 -17.75 -2.31 5.01
C LEU A 117 -19.23 -2.75 5.12
N ALA A 118 -20.07 -2.28 4.20
CA ALA A 118 -21.49 -2.64 4.14
C ALA A 118 -21.69 -4.13 3.85
N ALA A 119 -20.98 -4.69 2.86
CA ALA A 119 -21.03 -6.09 2.51
C ALA A 119 -20.59 -7.00 3.66
N HIS A 120 -19.49 -6.65 4.35
CA HIS A 120 -19.03 -7.40 5.50
C HIS A 120 -20.06 -7.41 6.63
N LYS A 121 -20.62 -6.26 6.97
CA LYS A 121 -21.68 -6.15 7.98
C LYS A 121 -22.93 -6.96 7.62
N ALA A 122 -23.35 -6.90 6.35
CA ALA A 122 -24.53 -7.60 5.90
C ALA A 122 -24.35 -9.12 5.82
N SER A 123 -23.15 -9.59 5.51
CA SER A 123 -22.85 -11.02 5.35
C SER A 123 -22.84 -11.78 6.68
N GLY A 124 -22.48 -11.13 7.79
CA GLY A 124 -22.24 -11.78 9.09
C GLY A 124 -21.06 -12.77 9.09
N LEU A 125 -20.24 -12.78 8.03
CA LEU A 125 -19.13 -13.72 7.88
C LEU A 125 -17.88 -13.27 8.65
N PRO A 126 -17.01 -14.22 9.04
CA PRO A 126 -15.77 -13.90 9.75
C PRO A 126 -14.83 -12.99 8.97
N VAL A 127 -14.77 -13.15 7.64
CA VAL A 127 -13.92 -12.39 6.72
C VAL A 127 -14.66 -12.07 5.43
N THR A 128 -14.43 -10.87 4.88
CA THR A 128 -14.91 -10.47 3.55
C THR A 128 -13.78 -9.81 2.78
N LEU A 129 -13.40 -10.38 1.63
CA LEU A 129 -12.33 -9.88 0.76
C LEU A 129 -12.87 -8.86 -0.25
N ALA A 130 -12.13 -7.78 -0.47
CA ALA A 130 -12.31 -6.93 -1.65
C ALA A 130 -11.51 -7.52 -2.82
N LEU A 131 -12.18 -7.72 -3.95
CA LEU A 131 -11.63 -8.34 -5.14
C LEU A 131 -11.72 -7.39 -6.34
N ARG A 132 -10.87 -7.66 -7.35
CA ARG A 132 -10.92 -7.06 -8.68
C ARG A 132 -11.21 -8.15 -9.71
N SER A 133 -12.11 -7.89 -10.68
CA SER A 133 -12.34 -8.79 -11.79
C SER A 133 -11.22 -8.72 -12.85
N GLN A 134 -10.39 -7.69 -12.82
CA GLN A 134 -9.29 -7.46 -13.74
C GLN A 134 -7.95 -7.42 -12.99
N GLY A 135 -6.91 -7.93 -13.62
CA GLY A 135 -5.54 -7.94 -13.10
C GLY A 135 -4.71 -9.08 -13.69
N THR A 136 -3.40 -9.02 -13.50
CA THR A 136 -2.44 -9.92 -14.18
C THR A 136 -2.38 -11.33 -13.59
N ALA A 137 -2.97 -11.57 -12.41
CA ALA A 137 -2.84 -12.85 -11.71
C ALA A 137 -4.17 -13.22 -11.01
N ALA A 138 -5.19 -13.55 -11.79
CA ALA A 138 -6.45 -14.04 -11.24
C ALA A 138 -6.24 -15.37 -10.49
N HIS A 139 -6.45 -15.35 -9.18
CA HIS A 139 -6.18 -16.49 -8.30
C HIS A 139 -7.30 -16.80 -7.30
N ILE A 140 -8.34 -15.98 -7.25
CA ILE A 140 -9.52 -16.18 -6.41
C ILE A 140 -10.66 -16.72 -7.25
N ALA A 141 -11.20 -17.85 -6.86
CA ALA A 141 -12.40 -18.42 -7.46
C ALA A 141 -13.62 -18.14 -6.58
N LEU A 142 -14.72 -17.75 -7.21
CA LEU A 142 -15.98 -17.43 -6.56
C LEU A 142 -17.03 -18.50 -6.83
N ASP A 143 -18.01 -18.59 -5.95
CA ASP A 143 -19.24 -19.34 -6.16
C ASP A 143 -20.14 -18.71 -7.25
N ALA A 144 -21.22 -19.36 -7.60
CA ALA A 144 -22.15 -18.86 -8.64
C ALA A 144 -22.83 -17.53 -8.27
N SER A 145 -22.91 -17.19 -6.98
CA SER A 145 -23.45 -15.91 -6.52
C SER A 145 -22.46 -14.75 -6.61
N GLY A 146 -21.16 -15.04 -6.77
CA GLY A 146 -20.08 -14.06 -6.72
C GLY A 146 -19.80 -13.49 -5.35
N SER A 147 -20.41 -14.03 -4.29
CA SER A 147 -20.32 -13.48 -2.93
C SER A 147 -19.51 -14.32 -1.95
N ARG A 148 -19.04 -15.51 -2.38
CA ARG A 148 -18.22 -16.43 -1.59
C ARG A 148 -16.98 -16.86 -2.35
N VAL A 149 -15.83 -16.83 -1.66
CA VAL A 149 -14.61 -17.44 -2.18
C VAL A 149 -14.72 -18.95 -1.99
N ILE A 150 -14.51 -19.71 -3.06
CA ILE A 150 -14.51 -21.17 -3.04
C ILE A 150 -13.12 -21.79 -3.20
N ASP A 151 -12.16 -21.04 -3.74
CA ASP A 151 -10.76 -21.50 -3.88
C ASP A 151 -9.80 -20.29 -4.01
N ILE A 152 -8.56 -20.49 -3.58
CA ILE A 152 -7.45 -19.56 -3.73
C ILE A 152 -6.27 -20.31 -4.35
N HIS A 153 -5.77 -19.84 -5.51
CA HIS A 153 -4.68 -20.47 -6.25
C HIS A 153 -4.91 -21.96 -6.59
N LYS A 154 -6.16 -22.37 -6.77
CA LYS A 154 -6.57 -23.78 -6.99
C LYS A 154 -6.10 -24.75 -5.88
N LYS A 155 -5.84 -24.27 -4.67
CA LYS A 155 -5.33 -25.10 -3.58
C LYS A 155 -6.36 -26.11 -3.06
N LEU A 156 -7.65 -25.83 -3.21
CA LEU A 156 -8.74 -26.74 -2.86
C LEU A 156 -9.20 -27.60 -4.06
N GLY A 157 -8.64 -27.35 -5.25
CA GLY A 157 -8.99 -28.09 -6.47
C GLY A 157 -10.41 -27.84 -7.01
N ARG A 158 -11.10 -26.79 -6.54
CA ARG A 158 -12.53 -26.56 -6.87
C ARG A 158 -12.72 -25.81 -8.19
N ALA A 159 -11.98 -24.70 -8.40
CA ALA A 159 -12.11 -23.90 -9.61
C ALA A 159 -10.83 -23.08 -9.92
N ALA A 160 -10.71 -22.66 -11.17
CA ALA A 160 -9.72 -21.68 -11.57
C ALA A 160 -10.07 -20.30 -11.03
N GLY A 161 -9.07 -19.51 -10.65
CA GLY A 161 -9.27 -18.13 -10.24
C GLY A 161 -9.76 -17.27 -11.41
N THR A 162 -10.70 -16.39 -11.12
CA THR A 162 -11.29 -15.41 -12.04
C THR A 162 -11.10 -13.98 -11.55
N HIS A 163 -10.70 -13.81 -10.30
CA HIS A 163 -10.54 -12.52 -9.63
C HIS A 163 -9.17 -12.42 -8.97
N VAL A 164 -8.75 -11.17 -8.72
CA VAL A 164 -7.54 -10.82 -7.98
C VAL A 164 -7.92 -10.35 -6.58
N PHE A 165 -7.22 -10.83 -5.56
CA PHE A 165 -7.33 -10.27 -4.21
C PHE A 165 -6.64 -8.91 -4.16
N SER A 166 -7.38 -7.89 -3.76
CA SER A 166 -6.86 -6.51 -3.72
C SER A 166 -5.89 -6.22 -2.57
N GLY A 167 -5.69 -7.14 -1.63
CA GLY A 167 -4.95 -6.87 -0.40
C GLY A 167 -5.74 -6.07 0.63
N ILE A 168 -7.06 -5.90 0.42
CA ILE A 168 -7.96 -5.16 1.33
C ILE A 168 -9.10 -6.09 1.74
N TYR A 169 -9.41 -6.16 3.03
CA TYR A 169 -10.47 -7.02 3.55
C TYR A 169 -10.98 -6.57 4.91
N CYS A 170 -12.18 -7.01 5.26
CA CYS A 170 -12.73 -6.86 6.61
C CYS A 170 -12.67 -8.17 7.36
N VAL A 171 -12.45 -8.11 8.68
CA VAL A 171 -12.31 -9.27 9.55
C VAL A 171 -12.97 -9.03 10.90
N ASN A 172 -13.63 -10.07 11.42
CA ASN A 172 -14.15 -10.10 12.79
C ASN A 172 -13.09 -10.57 13.80
N PRO A 173 -13.10 -10.08 15.04
CA PRO A 173 -12.10 -10.41 16.06
C PRO A 173 -11.98 -11.91 16.35
N GLU A 174 -13.09 -12.67 16.26
CA GLU A 174 -13.10 -14.12 16.49
C GLU A 174 -12.20 -14.87 15.51
N PHE A 175 -12.12 -14.41 14.25
CA PHE A 175 -11.19 -14.97 13.28
C PHE A 175 -9.74 -14.70 13.67
N ILE A 176 -9.43 -13.47 14.09
CA ILE A 176 -8.06 -13.09 14.47
C ILE A 176 -7.57 -13.98 15.63
N ARG A 177 -8.45 -14.27 16.60
CA ARG A 177 -8.13 -15.11 17.77
C ARG A 177 -7.85 -16.57 17.43
N GLN A 178 -8.29 -17.05 16.26
CA GLN A 178 -8.01 -18.42 15.80
C GLN A 178 -6.61 -18.58 15.21
N ILE A 179 -5.95 -17.50 14.83
CA ILE A 179 -4.57 -17.52 14.31
C ILE A 179 -3.62 -17.79 15.49
N PRO A 180 -2.66 -18.72 15.38
CA PRO A 180 -1.66 -18.97 16.41
C PRO A 180 -0.88 -17.71 16.79
N ALA A 181 -0.63 -17.52 18.08
CA ALA A 181 0.13 -16.38 18.58
C ALA A 181 1.65 -16.63 18.47
N ASN A 182 2.42 -15.56 18.23
CA ASN A 182 3.88 -15.58 18.16
C ASN A 182 4.46 -16.48 17.06
N GLU A 183 3.72 -16.70 16.00
CA GLU A 183 4.17 -17.48 14.84
C GLU A 183 4.32 -16.60 13.61
N LYS A 184 5.36 -16.92 12.82
CA LYS A 184 5.52 -16.37 11.47
C LYS A 184 4.62 -17.15 10.53
N ILE A 185 3.45 -16.59 10.19
CA ILE A 185 2.43 -17.30 9.43
C ILE A 185 1.65 -16.38 8.50
N SER A 186 1.36 -16.88 7.28
CA SER A 186 0.49 -16.21 6.32
C SER A 186 -0.99 -16.37 6.72
N VAL A 187 -1.82 -15.37 6.39
CA VAL A 187 -3.27 -15.44 6.60
C VAL A 187 -3.98 -16.37 5.59
N ILE A 188 -3.34 -16.69 4.44
CA ILE A 188 -3.95 -17.44 3.34
C ILE A 188 -4.43 -18.86 3.73
N PRO A 189 -3.70 -19.66 4.52
CA PRO A 189 -4.20 -20.96 4.99
C PRO A 189 -5.55 -20.84 5.73
N PHE A 190 -5.71 -19.83 6.59
CA PHE A 190 -6.95 -19.60 7.32
C PHE A 190 -8.09 -19.14 6.41
N PHE A 191 -7.79 -18.37 5.36
CA PHE A 191 -8.79 -18.05 4.33
C PHE A 191 -9.24 -19.32 3.58
N LEU A 192 -8.34 -20.24 3.29
CA LEU A 192 -8.69 -21.52 2.66
C LEU A 192 -9.60 -22.37 3.57
N GLU A 193 -9.32 -22.43 4.87
CA GLU A 193 -10.21 -23.12 5.83
C GLU A 193 -11.61 -22.50 5.88
N LEU A 194 -11.71 -21.15 5.82
CA LEU A 194 -13.01 -20.48 5.72
C LEU A 194 -13.71 -20.77 4.37
N ALA A 195 -12.95 -20.82 3.27
CA ALA A 195 -13.49 -21.16 1.95
C ALA A 195 -14.03 -22.60 1.92
N GLU A 196 -13.33 -23.56 2.55
CA GLU A 196 -13.82 -24.94 2.69
C GLU A 196 -15.17 -25.00 3.41
N LYS A 197 -15.34 -24.18 4.45
CA LYS A 197 -16.57 -24.08 5.26
C LYS A 197 -17.63 -23.15 4.64
N ASN A 198 -17.40 -22.59 3.44
CA ASN A 198 -18.25 -21.59 2.79
C ASN A 198 -18.47 -20.32 3.64
N GLN A 199 -17.44 -19.93 4.43
CA GLN A 199 -17.45 -18.80 5.36
C GLN A 199 -16.53 -17.64 4.97
N LEU A 200 -15.89 -17.69 3.79
CA LEU A 200 -15.09 -16.60 3.26
C LEU A 200 -15.92 -15.76 2.29
N GLY A 201 -16.27 -14.56 2.71
CA GLY A 201 -17.04 -13.60 1.91
C GLY A 201 -16.17 -12.90 0.87
N ALA A 202 -16.81 -12.39 -0.17
CA ALA A 202 -16.19 -11.57 -1.19
C ALA A 202 -17.13 -10.49 -1.69
N ILE A 203 -16.54 -9.38 -2.14
CA ILE A 203 -17.19 -8.35 -2.96
C ILE A 203 -16.23 -7.92 -4.07
N THR A 204 -16.73 -7.87 -5.30
CA THR A 204 -15.96 -7.34 -6.43
C THR A 204 -16.16 -5.83 -6.51
N LEU A 205 -15.06 -5.08 -6.47
CA LEU A 205 -15.02 -3.63 -6.51
C LEU A 205 -14.15 -3.19 -7.69
N ASP A 206 -14.75 -3.02 -8.86
CA ASP A 206 -14.05 -2.63 -10.09
C ASP A 206 -14.01 -1.11 -10.31
N GLU A 207 -14.78 -0.35 -9.53
CA GLU A 207 -14.73 1.09 -9.55
C GLU A 207 -13.47 1.62 -8.88
N GLY A 208 -13.03 2.81 -9.32
CA GLY A 208 -11.84 3.46 -8.78
C GLY A 208 -10.52 2.81 -9.21
N VAL A 209 -9.44 3.39 -8.74
CA VAL A 209 -8.08 2.95 -9.00
C VAL A 209 -7.66 1.93 -7.95
N TRP A 210 -6.93 0.92 -8.38
CA TRP A 210 -6.22 -0.02 -7.52
C TRP A 210 -4.86 -0.31 -8.14
N LEU A 211 -3.77 -0.06 -7.38
CA LEU A 211 -2.40 -0.25 -7.84
C LEU A 211 -1.59 -0.95 -6.73
N ASP A 212 -0.99 -2.08 -7.07
CA ASP A 212 0.11 -2.68 -6.31
C ASP A 212 1.40 -1.97 -6.73
N LEU A 213 1.95 -1.15 -5.83
CA LEU A 213 3.19 -0.43 -6.04
C LEU A 213 4.41 -1.30 -5.68
N GLY A 214 4.37 -2.55 -6.12
CA GLY A 214 5.31 -3.61 -5.74
C GLY A 214 6.71 -3.51 -6.32
N ASP A 215 6.86 -2.82 -7.44
CA ASP A 215 8.11 -2.72 -8.18
C ASP A 215 8.28 -1.34 -8.83
N ARG A 216 9.47 -1.11 -9.40
CA ARG A 216 9.86 0.14 -10.04
C ARG A 216 8.90 0.57 -11.15
N GLU A 217 8.51 -0.35 -12.03
CA GLU A 217 7.65 -0.02 -13.17
C GLU A 217 6.25 0.38 -12.72
N SER A 218 5.67 -0.34 -11.76
CA SER A 218 4.37 0.02 -11.18
C SER A 218 4.42 1.37 -10.48
N TYR A 219 5.54 1.68 -9.80
CA TYR A 219 5.75 2.96 -9.13
C TYR A 219 5.86 4.13 -10.12
N LEU A 220 6.69 4.04 -11.17
CA LEU A 220 6.80 5.07 -12.22
C LEU A 220 5.47 5.25 -12.97
N ARG A 221 4.81 4.13 -13.32
CA ARG A 221 3.51 4.15 -13.98
C ARG A 221 2.46 4.89 -13.15
N ALA A 222 2.42 4.66 -11.83
CA ALA A 222 1.49 5.37 -10.95
C ALA A 222 1.70 6.90 -11.00
N HIS A 223 2.95 7.37 -11.01
CA HIS A 223 3.25 8.79 -11.11
C HIS A 223 2.94 9.39 -12.49
N ARG A 224 2.95 8.55 -13.53
CA ARG A 224 2.60 8.97 -14.89
C ARG A 224 1.09 9.08 -15.09
N GLU A 225 0.35 8.08 -14.61
CA GLU A 225 -1.08 7.90 -14.88
C GLU A 225 -1.99 8.61 -13.89
N LEU A 226 -1.51 8.86 -12.66
CA LEU A 226 -2.32 9.51 -11.63
C LEU A 226 -2.12 11.02 -11.62
N GLU A 227 -3.17 11.73 -11.17
CA GLU A 227 -3.17 13.17 -10.93
C GLU A 227 -3.62 13.45 -9.49
N LEU A 228 -2.80 13.05 -8.52
CA LEU A 228 -3.14 13.15 -7.09
C LEU A 228 -2.84 14.53 -6.51
N ALA A 229 -1.90 15.25 -7.11
CA ALA A 229 -1.44 16.58 -6.71
C ALA A 229 -0.71 17.25 -7.88
N PRO A 230 -0.37 18.56 -7.81
CA PRO A 230 0.51 19.19 -8.79
C PRO A 230 1.81 18.40 -8.97
N ARG A 231 2.27 18.18 -10.19
CA ARG A 231 3.47 17.38 -10.46
C ARG A 231 4.73 17.99 -9.84
N VAL A 232 4.86 19.31 -9.84
CA VAL A 232 5.93 20.03 -9.15
C VAL A 232 5.37 20.59 -7.85
N HIS A 233 5.95 20.19 -6.72
CA HIS A 233 5.51 20.71 -5.42
C HIS A 233 5.82 22.21 -5.31
N PRO A 234 4.95 23.03 -4.70
CA PRO A 234 5.20 24.47 -4.56
C PRO A 234 6.50 24.84 -3.85
N ASP A 235 6.98 24.01 -2.93
CA ASP A 235 8.25 24.20 -2.21
C ASP A 235 9.47 23.66 -2.98
N ALA A 236 9.28 23.10 -4.18
CA ALA A 236 10.40 22.72 -5.04
C ALA A 236 10.98 23.92 -5.76
N LEU A 237 12.29 23.97 -5.93
CA LEU A 237 12.98 25.00 -6.68
C LEU A 237 13.39 24.49 -8.05
N ILE A 238 12.78 25.06 -9.11
CA ILE A 238 13.20 24.83 -10.48
C ILE A 238 13.93 26.09 -10.96
N GLU A 239 15.25 26.00 -11.12
CA GLU A 239 16.05 27.14 -11.57
C GLU A 239 15.78 27.51 -13.03
N THR A 240 16.01 28.79 -13.36
CA THR A 240 15.88 29.28 -14.73
C THR A 240 16.76 28.49 -15.69
N GLY A 241 16.16 27.99 -16.79
CA GLY A 241 16.84 27.14 -17.77
C GLY A 241 16.81 25.65 -17.48
N ALA A 242 16.28 25.22 -16.33
CA ALA A 242 15.94 23.81 -16.09
C ALA A 242 14.66 23.42 -16.84
N THR A 243 14.54 22.16 -17.23
CA THR A 243 13.39 21.61 -17.95
C THR A 243 12.84 20.39 -17.22
N VAL A 244 11.56 20.40 -16.90
CA VAL A 244 10.84 19.28 -16.24
C VAL A 244 9.67 18.87 -17.15
N ILE A 245 9.66 17.60 -17.59
CA ILE A 245 8.67 17.03 -18.49
C ILE A 245 8.12 15.74 -17.88
N ASP A 246 6.81 15.62 -17.78
CA ASP A 246 6.10 14.41 -17.30
C ASP A 246 6.68 13.78 -16.01
N SER A 247 7.25 14.65 -15.15
CA SER A 247 7.98 14.23 -13.95
C SER A 247 7.31 14.77 -12.69
N VAL A 248 7.48 14.06 -11.58
CA VAL A 248 7.02 14.51 -10.27
C VAL A 248 8.21 14.97 -9.45
N ILE A 249 8.17 16.22 -8.97
CA ILE A 249 9.23 16.85 -8.19
C ILE A 249 8.70 17.11 -6.77
N GLY A 250 9.31 16.46 -5.78
CA GLY A 250 8.90 16.49 -4.38
C GLY A 250 9.20 17.82 -3.66
N PRO A 251 8.64 18.02 -2.46
CA PRO A 251 8.87 19.21 -1.65
C PRO A 251 10.35 19.40 -1.32
N GLY A 252 10.84 20.65 -1.39
CA GLY A 252 12.24 20.99 -1.09
C GLY A 252 13.26 20.47 -2.10
N ALA A 253 12.83 19.75 -3.14
CA ALA A 253 13.76 19.31 -4.19
C ALA A 253 14.24 20.50 -5.03
N VAL A 254 15.48 20.41 -5.52
CA VAL A 254 16.12 21.45 -6.34
C VAL A 254 16.50 20.87 -7.70
N VAL A 255 16.06 21.51 -8.78
CA VAL A 255 16.49 21.23 -10.15
C VAL A 255 17.28 22.42 -10.66
N GLU A 256 18.61 22.28 -10.71
CA GLU A 256 19.51 23.37 -11.07
C GLU A 256 19.45 23.69 -12.59
N SER A 257 19.94 24.91 -12.91
CA SER A 257 19.94 25.48 -14.26
C SER A 257 20.55 24.53 -15.31
N GLY A 258 19.87 24.40 -16.45
CA GLY A 258 20.29 23.55 -17.55
C GLY A 258 20.04 22.06 -17.34
N ALA A 259 19.57 21.63 -16.17
CA ALA A 259 19.16 20.26 -15.95
C ALA A 259 17.88 19.92 -16.70
N VAL A 260 17.76 18.68 -17.16
CA VAL A 260 16.58 18.15 -17.85
C VAL A 260 16.10 16.88 -17.13
N VAL A 261 14.83 16.88 -16.73
CA VAL A 261 14.21 15.76 -16.00
C VAL A 261 12.96 15.32 -16.75
N ARG A 262 12.96 14.09 -17.30
CA ARG A 262 11.87 13.52 -18.09
C ARG A 262 11.36 12.23 -17.50
N ASP A 263 10.03 12.05 -17.45
CA ASP A 263 9.35 10.82 -17.05
C ASP A 263 9.94 10.23 -15.74
N SER A 264 10.24 11.10 -14.79
CA SER A 264 11.05 10.77 -13.61
C SER A 264 10.36 11.21 -12.32
N VAL A 265 10.77 10.62 -11.20
CA VAL A 265 10.29 10.96 -9.86
C VAL A 265 11.47 11.44 -9.02
N VAL A 266 11.39 12.67 -8.54
CA VAL A 266 12.41 13.27 -7.66
C VAL A 266 11.81 13.39 -6.25
N TRP A 267 12.41 12.70 -5.30
CA TRP A 267 11.93 12.64 -3.93
C TRP A 267 12.12 13.97 -3.18
N PRO A 268 11.48 14.14 -2.02
CA PRO A 268 11.66 15.31 -1.17
C PRO A 268 13.14 15.59 -0.88
N ASN A 269 13.52 16.87 -0.96
CA ASN A 269 14.87 17.38 -0.69
C ASN A 269 16.00 16.86 -1.60
N ALA A 270 15.69 16.04 -2.61
CA ALA A 270 16.71 15.60 -3.58
C ALA A 270 17.19 16.75 -4.47
N LYS A 271 18.43 16.65 -4.95
CA LYS A 271 19.07 17.71 -5.74
C LYS A 271 19.52 17.19 -7.10
N ILE A 272 19.07 17.83 -8.17
CA ILE A 272 19.53 17.57 -9.54
C ILE A 272 20.52 18.66 -9.90
N ALA A 273 21.76 18.25 -10.13
CA ALA A 273 22.85 19.18 -10.41
C ALA A 273 22.74 19.82 -11.79
N ARG A 274 23.43 20.94 -11.95
CA ARG A 274 23.49 21.74 -13.19
C ARG A 274 23.82 20.87 -14.41
N GLY A 275 23.00 20.98 -15.43
CA GLY A 275 23.20 20.29 -16.72
C GLY A 275 23.01 18.77 -16.69
N ALA A 276 22.53 18.19 -15.59
CA ALA A 276 22.15 16.79 -15.55
C ALA A 276 21.00 16.49 -16.53
N ASP A 277 21.00 15.29 -17.13
CA ASP A 277 19.91 14.84 -18.01
C ASP A 277 19.41 13.48 -17.52
N LEU A 278 18.18 13.47 -17.00
CA LEU A 278 17.56 12.32 -16.39
C LEU A 278 16.31 11.89 -17.17
N THR A 279 16.23 10.62 -17.53
CA THR A 279 15.04 10.05 -18.20
C THR A 279 14.64 8.74 -17.51
N ARG A 280 13.39 8.63 -17.10
CA ARG A 280 12.83 7.46 -16.39
C ARG A 280 13.64 7.10 -15.12
N CYS A 281 14.07 8.12 -14.38
CA CYS A 281 14.83 7.94 -13.15
C CYS A 281 13.95 8.12 -11.90
N ILE A 282 14.34 7.45 -10.82
CA ILE A 282 13.82 7.72 -9.49
C ILE A 282 14.99 8.26 -8.67
N VAL A 283 14.90 9.53 -8.27
CA VAL A 283 15.94 10.18 -7.50
C VAL A 283 15.54 10.24 -6.05
N CYS A 284 16.18 9.45 -5.21
CA CYS A 284 15.98 9.39 -3.76
C CYS A 284 17.26 9.74 -2.97
N SER A 285 18.35 10.11 -3.64
CA SER A 285 19.62 10.50 -3.03
C SER A 285 19.55 11.86 -2.34
N ALA A 286 20.22 11.97 -1.18
CA ALA A 286 20.51 13.25 -0.56
C ALA A 286 21.68 13.97 -1.26
N ASP A 287 22.56 13.23 -1.95
CA ASP A 287 23.67 13.78 -2.71
C ASP A 287 23.19 14.33 -4.07
N PRO A 288 23.79 15.43 -4.57
CA PRO A 288 23.42 15.98 -5.87
C PRO A 288 23.67 14.98 -7.01
N VAL A 289 22.64 14.73 -7.81
CA VAL A 289 22.73 13.86 -8.99
C VAL A 289 23.19 14.67 -10.20
N ALA A 290 24.30 14.27 -10.80
CA ALA A 290 24.92 14.92 -11.94
C ALA A 290 25.11 13.96 -13.11
N GLY A 291 25.25 14.50 -14.34
CA GLY A 291 25.53 13.71 -15.54
C GLY A 291 24.26 13.20 -16.23
N PHE A 292 24.44 12.18 -17.06
CA PHE A 292 23.36 11.58 -17.86
C PHE A 292 22.95 10.24 -17.26
N HIS A 293 21.66 10.06 -17.00
CA HIS A 293 21.11 8.82 -16.49
C HIS A 293 19.80 8.47 -17.19
N SER A 294 19.64 7.20 -17.49
CA SER A 294 18.39 6.63 -18.01
C SER A 294 18.04 5.34 -17.30
N ASP A 295 16.76 5.16 -16.98
CA ASP A 295 16.24 3.96 -16.28
C ASP A 295 17.00 3.60 -14.99
N ALA A 296 17.39 4.62 -14.22
CA ALA A 296 18.20 4.47 -13.03
C ALA A 296 17.44 4.88 -11.75
N ASP A 297 17.82 4.24 -10.64
CA ASP A 297 17.40 4.62 -9.30
C ASP A 297 18.63 5.18 -8.56
N LEU A 298 18.56 6.46 -8.14
CA LEU A 298 19.69 7.32 -7.75
C LEU A 298 19.53 7.86 -6.34
#